data_3ac1964e98da11925710ceae44db837c
#
_entry.id   3ac1964e98da11925710ceae44db837c
#
_cell.length_a   1.000
_cell.length_b   1.000
_cell.length_c   1.000
_cell.angle_alpha   90.00
_cell.angle_beta   90.00
_cell.angle_gamma   90.00
#
_symmetry.space_group_name_H-M   'P 1'
#
loop_
_entity.id
_entity.type
_entity.pdbx_description
1 polymer ?
#
loop_
_entity_poly.entity_id
_entity_poly.type
_entity_poly.pdbx_seq_one_letter_code
_entity_poly.pdbx_strand_id
1 'polypeptide(L)'
;MRKFFFGVLILTLFIIGTGVFFATRQAKNSLGLPSGYEYYWSTTCPHCAKVQEFMDSWEGKDKISLEKKEINSAANSNLLVRRASSCNISVNDVGVPFLFTPEGKCIVGDEPIINYLKEL
;
A
#
# COMPACT_ATOMS: atom_id res chain seq x y z
N MET A 1 3.55 41.03 -37.76
CA MET A 1 4.14 40.87 -36.43
C MET A 1 3.08 40.55 -35.35
N ARG A 2 2.01 41.32 -35.19
CA ARG A 2 0.97 41.06 -34.19
C ARG A 2 0.34 39.63 -34.24
N LYS A 3 0.06 39.11 -35.42
CA LYS A 3 -0.51 37.74 -35.62
C LYS A 3 0.47 36.63 -35.23
N PHE A 4 1.77 36.86 -35.41
CA PHE A 4 2.82 35.92 -35.03
C PHE A 4 2.98 35.82 -33.51
N PHE A 5 2.92 36.96 -32.80
CA PHE A 5 2.95 36.98 -31.33
C PHE A 5 1.75 36.27 -30.71
N PHE A 6 0.54 36.44 -31.28
CA PHE A 6 -0.64 35.71 -30.80
C PHE A 6 -0.53 34.21 -30.99
N GLY A 7 0.03 33.74 -32.12
CA GLY A 7 0.27 32.33 -32.39
C GLY A 7 1.23 31.69 -31.39
N VAL A 8 2.36 32.37 -31.11
CA VAL A 8 3.35 31.91 -30.13
C VAL A 8 2.77 31.85 -28.72
N LEU A 9 1.98 32.87 -28.33
CA LEU A 9 1.37 32.94 -27.00
C LEU A 9 0.33 31.83 -26.79
N ILE A 10 -0.47 31.50 -27.80
CA ILE A 10 -1.42 30.37 -27.73
C ILE A 10 -0.67 29.04 -27.64
N LEU A 11 0.40 28.85 -28.42
CA LEU A 11 1.21 27.63 -28.42
C LEU A 11 1.86 27.41 -27.04
N THR A 12 2.42 28.45 -26.43
CA THR A 12 3.05 28.36 -25.11
C THR A 12 2.04 28.03 -24.00
N LEU A 13 0.85 28.64 -24.04
CA LEU A 13 -0.23 28.33 -23.09
C LEU A 13 -0.71 26.89 -23.24
N PHE A 14 -0.78 26.38 -24.48
CA PHE A 14 -1.17 24.99 -24.73
C PHE A 14 -0.13 23.99 -24.20
N ILE A 15 1.18 24.25 -24.37
CA ILE A 15 2.25 23.42 -23.86
C ILE A 15 2.27 23.41 -22.33
N ILE A 16 2.10 24.60 -21.70
CA ILE A 16 2.04 24.71 -20.23
C ILE A 16 0.79 23.98 -19.70
N GLY A 17 -0.37 24.17 -20.33
CA GLY A 17 -1.63 23.54 -19.93
C GLY A 17 -1.57 21.99 -20.01
N THR A 18 -0.99 21.45 -21.08
CA THR A 18 -0.82 20.00 -21.22
C THR A 18 0.21 19.45 -20.25
N GLY A 19 1.32 20.17 -20.00
CA GLY A 19 2.34 19.77 -19.03
C GLY A 19 1.79 19.69 -17.60
N VAL A 20 1.02 20.69 -17.17
CA VAL A 20 0.37 20.70 -15.85
C VAL A 20 -0.68 19.58 -15.74
N PHE A 21 -1.45 19.35 -16.81
CA PHE A 21 -2.47 18.29 -16.83
C PHE A 21 -1.86 16.89 -16.71
N PHE A 22 -0.72 16.63 -17.36
CA PHE A 22 0.00 15.36 -17.22
C PHE A 22 0.65 15.21 -15.85
N ALA A 23 1.25 16.29 -15.29
CA ALA A 23 1.87 16.26 -13.97
C ALA A 23 0.83 15.99 -12.85
N THR A 24 -0.36 16.57 -12.94
CA THR A 24 -1.44 16.31 -11.97
C THR A 24 -2.05 14.90 -12.07
N ARG A 25 -1.98 14.25 -13.23
CA ARG A 25 -2.38 12.85 -13.37
C ARG A 25 -1.39 11.88 -12.76
N GLN A 26 -0.09 12.18 -12.79
CA GLN A 26 0.92 11.34 -12.13
C GLN A 26 0.92 11.45 -10.60
N ALA A 27 0.51 12.60 -10.05
CA ALA A 27 0.37 12.77 -8.59
C ALA A 27 -0.78 11.96 -7.98
N LYS A 28 -1.67 11.37 -8.78
CA LYS A 28 -2.73 10.45 -8.35
C LYS A 28 -2.38 8.96 -8.39
N ASN A 29 -1.11 8.62 -8.51
CA ASN A 29 -0.62 7.28 -8.15
C ASN A 29 -0.45 7.16 -6.61
N SER A 30 -1.45 7.61 -5.85
CA SER A 30 -1.68 7.07 -4.53
C SER A 30 -1.88 5.57 -4.72
N LEU A 31 -1.09 4.75 -4.02
CA LEU A 31 -1.34 3.32 -3.97
C LEU A 31 -2.82 3.15 -3.63
N GLY A 32 -3.62 2.70 -4.59
CA GLY A 32 -5.02 2.42 -4.35
C GLY A 32 -5.16 1.43 -3.19
N LEU A 33 -6.27 1.47 -2.49
CA LEU A 33 -6.59 0.45 -1.50
C LEU A 33 -6.60 -0.92 -2.19
N PRO A 34 -6.06 -1.97 -1.54
CA PRO A 34 -6.10 -3.31 -2.09
C PRO A 34 -7.53 -3.85 -2.12
N SER A 35 -7.80 -4.79 -3.01
CA SER A 35 -9.09 -5.48 -3.07
C SER A 35 -9.29 -6.52 -1.97
N GLY A 36 -8.23 -6.87 -1.24
CA GLY A 36 -8.21 -7.84 -0.16
C GLY A 36 -7.21 -7.46 0.93
N TYR A 37 -7.03 -8.35 1.88
CA TYR A 37 -6.05 -8.18 2.95
C TYR A 37 -4.65 -8.48 2.44
N GLU A 38 -3.66 -7.67 2.84
CA GLU A 38 -2.24 -7.89 2.57
C GLU A 38 -1.51 -8.23 3.87
N TYR A 39 -1.02 -9.46 4.00
CA TYR A 39 -0.27 -9.91 5.16
C TYR A 39 1.22 -9.96 4.87
N TYR A 40 1.99 -9.12 5.53
CA TYR A 40 3.44 -9.03 5.38
C TYR A 40 4.14 -9.82 6.49
N TRP A 41 5.07 -10.67 6.10
CA TRP A 41 5.72 -11.63 6.99
C TRP A 41 7.15 -11.95 6.56
N SER A 42 7.90 -12.63 7.43
CA SER A 42 9.23 -13.17 7.12
C SER A 42 9.38 -14.57 7.70
N THR A 43 10.14 -15.42 7.01
CA THR A 43 10.50 -16.77 7.47
C THR A 43 11.33 -16.78 8.76
N THR A 44 12.04 -15.69 9.06
CA THR A 44 12.89 -15.56 10.25
C THR A 44 12.21 -14.86 11.43
N CYS A 45 10.91 -14.57 11.31
CA CYS A 45 10.14 -13.81 12.29
C CYS A 45 9.34 -14.75 13.21
N PRO A 46 9.67 -14.90 14.50
CA PRO A 46 8.94 -15.79 15.43
C PRO A 46 7.50 -15.37 15.67
N HIS A 47 7.22 -14.05 15.69
CA HIS A 47 5.85 -13.52 15.82
C HIS A 47 5.01 -13.80 14.57
N CYS A 48 5.63 -13.80 13.38
CA CYS A 48 4.96 -14.20 12.15
C CYS A 48 4.56 -15.67 12.17
N ALA A 49 5.37 -16.55 12.77
CA ALA A 49 5.07 -17.96 12.92
C ALA A 49 3.78 -18.20 13.72
N LYS A 50 3.53 -17.43 14.78
CA LYS A 50 2.29 -17.52 15.57
C LYS A 50 1.06 -17.11 14.76
N VAL A 51 1.16 -16.04 13.97
CA VAL A 51 0.06 -15.63 13.08
C VAL A 51 -0.20 -16.69 12.02
N GLN A 52 0.85 -17.30 11.48
CA GLN A 52 0.75 -18.36 10.48
C GLN A 52 0.05 -19.61 11.05
N GLU A 53 0.45 -20.06 12.25
CA GLU A 53 -0.18 -21.18 12.95
C GLU A 53 -1.66 -20.92 13.20
N PHE A 54 -2.02 -19.72 13.62
CA PHE A 54 -3.41 -19.32 13.76
C PHE A 54 -4.16 -19.39 12.44
N MET A 55 -3.63 -18.79 11.36
CA MET A 55 -4.27 -18.75 10.05
C MET A 55 -4.47 -20.15 9.45
N ASP A 56 -3.58 -21.08 9.71
CA ASP A 56 -3.67 -22.45 9.17
C ASP A 56 -4.87 -23.21 9.76
N SER A 57 -5.23 -22.94 11.02
CA SER A 57 -6.37 -23.55 11.73
C SER A 57 -7.64 -22.69 11.72
N TRP A 58 -7.57 -21.46 11.24
CA TRP A 58 -8.69 -20.52 11.30
C TRP A 58 -9.77 -20.82 10.26
N GLU A 59 -11.01 -21.02 10.70
CA GLU A 59 -12.15 -21.34 9.83
C GLU A 59 -12.56 -20.16 8.92
N GLY A 60 -12.17 -18.93 9.27
CA GLY A 60 -12.46 -17.73 8.50
C GLY A 60 -11.57 -17.51 7.27
N LYS A 61 -10.51 -18.31 7.10
CA LYS A 61 -9.51 -18.12 6.03
C LYS A 61 -10.11 -18.11 4.62
N ASP A 62 -11.16 -18.88 4.38
CA ASP A 62 -11.82 -18.99 3.07
C ASP A 62 -12.89 -17.90 2.86
N LYS A 63 -13.20 -17.11 3.89
CA LYS A 63 -14.20 -16.02 3.83
C LYS A 63 -13.61 -14.69 3.37
N ILE A 64 -12.28 -14.56 3.43
CA ILE A 64 -11.59 -13.33 3.05
C ILE A 64 -10.55 -13.58 1.96
N SER A 65 -10.32 -12.59 1.11
CA SER A 65 -9.17 -12.60 0.21
C SER A 65 -7.95 -12.08 0.97
N LEU A 66 -7.00 -12.95 1.29
CA LEU A 66 -5.77 -12.60 2.01
C LEU A 66 -4.55 -12.99 1.18
N GLU A 67 -3.75 -12.02 0.81
CA GLU A 67 -2.49 -12.19 0.08
C GLU A 67 -1.31 -12.15 1.05
N LYS A 68 -0.52 -13.22 1.09
CA LYS A 68 0.71 -13.31 1.90
C LYS A 68 1.90 -12.74 1.13
N LYS A 69 2.56 -11.75 1.70
CA LYS A 69 3.69 -11.01 1.09
C LYS A 69 4.95 -11.17 1.96
N GLU A 70 5.85 -12.04 1.52
CA GLU A 70 7.14 -12.19 2.19
C GLU A 70 8.05 -11.00 1.90
N ILE A 71 8.61 -10.38 2.96
CA ILE A 71 9.40 -9.14 2.86
C ILE A 71 10.84 -9.34 2.38
N ASN A 72 11.31 -10.58 2.16
CA ASN A 72 12.58 -10.83 1.48
C ASN A 72 12.55 -10.38 0.01
N SER A 73 11.35 -10.28 -0.58
CA SER A 73 11.16 -9.62 -1.85
C SER A 73 11.24 -8.10 -1.68
N ALA A 74 12.13 -7.44 -2.45
CA ALA A 74 12.25 -5.98 -2.44
C ALA A 74 10.93 -5.28 -2.82
N ALA A 75 10.13 -5.86 -3.72
CA ALA A 75 8.83 -5.34 -4.09
C ALA A 75 7.86 -5.33 -2.90
N ASN A 76 7.79 -6.42 -2.14
CA ASN A 76 6.93 -6.54 -0.97
C ASN A 76 7.41 -5.65 0.18
N SER A 77 8.71 -5.58 0.41
CA SER A 77 9.29 -4.69 1.43
C SER A 77 8.99 -3.22 1.12
N ASN A 78 9.17 -2.78 -0.12
CA ASN A 78 8.81 -1.42 -0.55
C ASN A 78 7.31 -1.15 -0.43
N LEU A 79 6.47 -2.12 -0.74
CA LEU A 79 5.02 -1.99 -0.60
C LEU A 79 4.62 -1.86 0.87
N LEU A 80 5.20 -2.68 1.76
CA LEU A 80 5.00 -2.59 3.21
C LEU A 80 5.30 -1.18 3.73
N VAL A 81 6.44 -0.60 3.36
CA VAL A 81 6.82 0.77 3.78
C VAL A 81 5.77 1.79 3.31
N ARG A 82 5.26 1.67 2.08
CA ARG A 82 4.22 2.58 1.58
C ARG A 82 2.90 2.42 2.32
N ARG A 83 2.49 1.18 2.64
CA ARG A 83 1.28 0.91 3.43
C ARG A 83 1.44 1.47 4.84
N ALA A 84 2.56 1.22 5.51
CA ALA A 84 2.86 1.77 6.82
C ALA A 84 2.85 3.30 6.84
N SER A 85 3.43 3.94 5.83
CA SER A 85 3.42 5.39 5.68
C SER A 85 2.00 5.95 5.54
N SER A 86 1.07 5.24 4.90
CA SER A 86 -0.33 5.67 4.81
C SER A 86 -1.06 5.69 6.16
N CYS A 87 -0.53 4.94 7.14
CA CYS A 87 -1.00 4.92 8.53
C CYS A 87 -0.14 5.79 9.47
N ASN A 88 0.71 6.67 8.94
CA ASN A 88 1.65 7.50 9.70
C ASN A 88 2.67 6.70 10.54
N ILE A 89 2.99 5.48 10.14
CA ILE A 89 4.05 4.68 10.75
C ILE A 89 5.38 5.04 10.07
N SER A 90 6.37 5.43 10.87
CA SER A 90 7.70 5.76 10.37
C SER A 90 8.39 4.52 9.77
N VAL A 91 9.20 4.72 8.74
CA VAL A 91 10.01 3.64 8.13
C VAL A 91 10.93 2.94 9.14
N ASN A 92 11.33 3.64 10.21
CA ASN A 92 12.16 3.06 11.27
C ASN A 92 11.37 2.19 12.25
N ASP A 93 10.05 2.35 12.29
CA ASP A 93 9.14 1.64 13.22
C ASP A 93 8.33 0.54 12.51
N VAL A 94 8.44 0.46 11.17
CA VAL A 94 7.73 -0.56 10.41
C VAL A 94 8.38 -1.93 10.59
N GLY A 95 7.57 -2.93 10.89
CA GLY A 95 8.03 -4.31 11.09
C GLY A 95 6.97 -5.33 10.72
N VAL A 96 7.32 -6.61 10.88
CA VAL A 96 6.44 -7.74 10.64
C VAL A 96 6.24 -8.54 11.94
N PRO A 97 5.08 -9.19 12.12
CA PRO A 97 3.95 -9.32 11.20
C PRO A 97 3.15 -8.02 11.06
N PHE A 98 2.66 -7.76 9.84
CA PHE A 98 1.91 -6.57 9.52
C PHE A 98 0.73 -6.93 8.60
N LEU A 99 -0.47 -6.48 8.93
CA LEU A 99 -1.68 -6.68 8.14
C LEU A 99 -2.20 -5.32 7.67
N PHE A 100 -2.41 -5.21 6.37
CA PHE A 100 -3.08 -4.06 5.77
C PHE A 100 -4.45 -4.47 5.25
N THR A 101 -5.49 -3.74 5.66
CA THR A 101 -6.87 -4.11 5.32
C THR A 101 -7.36 -3.41 4.05
N PRO A 102 -8.43 -3.92 3.40
CA PRO A 102 -9.05 -3.24 2.25
C PRO A 102 -9.53 -1.82 2.56
N GLU A 103 -9.85 -1.52 3.83
CA GLU A 103 -10.28 -0.21 4.29
C GLU A 103 -9.11 0.74 4.60
N GLY A 104 -7.86 0.28 4.44
CA GLY A 104 -6.66 1.07 4.65
C GLY A 104 -6.19 1.13 6.10
N LYS A 105 -6.59 0.17 6.95
CA LYS A 105 -6.07 0.05 8.33
C LYS A 105 -4.77 -0.73 8.34
N CYS A 106 -3.86 -0.31 9.23
CA CYS A 106 -2.63 -1.03 9.53
C CYS A 106 -2.75 -1.69 10.90
N ILE A 107 -2.47 -2.98 10.97
CA ILE A 107 -2.47 -3.77 12.20
C ILE A 107 -1.10 -4.41 12.33
N VAL A 108 -0.41 -4.14 13.43
CA VAL A 108 1.00 -4.55 13.62
C VAL A 108 1.11 -5.45 14.84
N GLY A 109 1.85 -6.54 14.70
CA GLY A 109 2.08 -7.50 15.76
C GLY A 109 1.18 -8.72 15.70
N ASP A 110 1.62 -9.81 16.31
CA ASP A 110 0.94 -11.11 16.28
C ASP A 110 -0.43 -11.07 16.97
N GLU A 111 -0.50 -10.63 18.22
CA GLU A 111 -1.76 -10.59 18.99
C GLU A 111 -2.81 -9.67 18.38
N PRO A 112 -2.49 -8.40 17.99
CA PRO A 112 -3.46 -7.53 17.34
C PRO A 112 -4.01 -8.11 16.03
N ILE A 113 -3.16 -8.73 15.20
CA ILE A 113 -3.58 -9.35 13.95
C ILE A 113 -4.50 -10.54 14.20
N ILE A 114 -4.11 -11.44 15.12
CA ILE A 114 -4.92 -12.61 15.47
C ILE A 114 -6.28 -12.20 16.01
N ASN A 115 -6.31 -11.22 16.91
CA ASN A 115 -7.57 -10.73 17.49
C ASN A 115 -8.48 -10.11 16.44
N TYR A 116 -7.90 -9.31 15.54
CA TYR A 116 -8.66 -8.71 14.43
C TYR A 116 -9.27 -9.78 13.51
N LEU A 117 -8.47 -10.80 13.13
CA LEU A 117 -8.95 -11.87 12.26
C LEU A 117 -10.05 -12.73 12.91
N LYS A 118 -10.02 -12.90 14.23
CA LYS A 118 -11.08 -13.61 14.97
C LYS A 118 -12.44 -12.92 14.94
N GLU A 119 -12.45 -11.61 14.72
CA GLU A 119 -13.67 -10.80 14.68
C GLU A 119 -14.32 -10.78 13.28
N LEU A 120 -13.65 -11.32 12.25
CA LEU A 120 -14.17 -11.42 10.90
C LEU A 120 -15.02 -12.70 10.70
#